data_6ac0f3b4cea6f2561defef8fadbdb2e5
#
_entry.id   6ac0f3b4cea6f2561defef8fadbdb2e5
#
_cell.length_a   1.000
_cell.length_b   1.000
_cell.length_c   1.000
_cell.angle_alpha   90.00
_cell.angle_beta   90.00
_cell.angle_gamma   90.00
#
_symmetry.space_group_name_H-M   'P 1'
#
loop_
_entity.id
_entity.type
_entity.pdbx_description
1 polymer ?
#
loop_
_entity_poly.entity_id
_entity_poly.type
_entity_poly.pdbx_seq_one_letter_code
_entity_poly.pdbx_strand_id
1 'polypeptide(L)'
;ELEKPILIAGILIALEDESVVNDYQNITSYSSLRNILEEGIETVLNKNDVKVDNKTYIINTFKEICNNPKLKSMDLAIDGSLKWYLKELELKIKPMMNNADYSLDALGVFYHEFIKYSGGDGKGLGIVLTPQHLTDFMCDLANITSKSKVIDICCGSASFLVTAMHKMFKESISKDEL
;
A
#
# COMPACT_ATOMS: atom_id res chain seq x y z
N GLU A 1 -6.58 0.49 15.70
CA GLU A 1 -6.85 1.41 14.56
C GLU A 1 -5.61 1.64 13.69
N LEU A 2 -4.42 1.76 14.26
CA LEU A 2 -3.14 1.92 13.54
C LEU A 2 -2.72 0.70 12.71
N GLU A 3 -3.27 -0.47 13.00
CA GLU A 3 -2.92 -1.74 12.33
C GLU A 3 -3.57 -1.91 10.94
N LYS A 4 -4.73 -1.28 10.71
CA LYS A 4 -5.48 -1.44 9.46
C LYS A 4 -4.71 -0.99 8.20
N PRO A 5 -4.03 0.16 8.16
CA PRO A 5 -3.25 0.56 6.99
C PRO A 5 -2.17 -0.45 6.62
N ILE A 6 -1.48 -0.98 7.63
CA ILE A 6 -0.41 -1.97 7.42
C ILE A 6 -1.01 -3.29 6.93
N LEU A 7 -2.14 -3.71 7.48
CA LEU A 7 -2.87 -4.90 7.01
C LEU A 7 -3.24 -4.76 5.52
N ILE A 8 -3.82 -3.64 5.14
CA ILE A 8 -4.25 -3.40 3.76
C ILE A 8 -3.05 -3.29 2.82
N ALA A 9 -1.99 -2.59 3.22
CA ALA A 9 -0.76 -2.53 2.44
C ALA A 9 -0.17 -3.93 2.24
N GLY A 10 -0.11 -4.75 3.29
CA GLY A 10 0.37 -6.13 3.19
C GLY A 10 -0.47 -6.98 2.25
N ILE A 11 -1.80 -6.87 2.32
CA ILE A 11 -2.70 -7.59 1.40
C ILE A 11 -2.51 -7.12 -0.04
N LEU A 12 -2.38 -5.81 -0.29
CA LEU A 12 -2.17 -5.28 -1.64
C LEU A 12 -0.83 -5.74 -2.22
N ILE A 13 0.23 -5.78 -1.41
CA ILE A 13 1.52 -6.35 -1.82
C ILE A 13 1.36 -7.84 -2.18
N ALA A 14 0.68 -8.62 -1.32
CA ALA A 14 0.45 -10.04 -1.58
C ALA A 14 -0.34 -10.28 -2.87
N LEU A 15 -1.32 -9.42 -3.18
CA LEU A 15 -2.13 -9.52 -4.40
C LEU A 15 -1.35 -9.23 -5.70
N GLU A 16 -0.12 -8.73 -5.63
CA GLU A 16 0.78 -8.63 -6.79
C GLU A 16 1.42 -9.98 -7.15
N ASP A 17 1.31 -10.99 -6.27
CA ASP A 17 1.69 -12.37 -6.58
C ASP A 17 0.51 -13.12 -7.20
N GLU A 18 0.68 -13.63 -8.42
CA GLU A 18 -0.35 -14.37 -9.16
C GLU A 18 -0.79 -15.64 -8.42
N SER A 19 0.08 -16.29 -7.66
CA SER A 19 -0.26 -17.49 -6.89
C SER A 19 -1.28 -17.18 -5.80
N VAL A 20 -1.13 -16.04 -5.13
CA VAL A 20 -2.10 -15.57 -4.12
C VAL A 20 -3.47 -15.37 -4.75
N VAL A 21 -3.53 -14.66 -5.88
CA VAL A 21 -4.78 -14.34 -6.59
C VAL A 21 -5.52 -15.61 -7.02
N ASN A 22 -4.78 -16.60 -7.53
CA ASN A 22 -5.37 -17.83 -8.04
C ASN A 22 -5.88 -18.77 -6.93
N ASP A 23 -5.20 -18.80 -5.79
CA ASP A 23 -5.40 -19.87 -4.79
C ASP A 23 -6.22 -19.43 -3.57
N TYR A 24 -6.21 -18.14 -3.16
CA TYR A 24 -6.80 -17.73 -1.88
C TYR A 24 -8.29 -18.05 -1.76
N GLN A 25 -9.03 -18.05 -2.88
CA GLN A 25 -10.46 -18.30 -2.89
C GLN A 25 -10.79 -19.76 -2.46
N ASN A 26 -9.93 -20.70 -2.83
CA ASN A 26 -10.09 -22.12 -2.55
C ASN A 26 -9.62 -22.51 -1.15
N ILE A 27 -8.94 -21.58 -0.43
CA ILE A 27 -8.43 -21.86 0.91
C ILE A 27 -9.56 -21.82 1.92
N THR A 28 -9.66 -22.89 2.71
CA THR A 28 -10.69 -23.07 3.74
C THR A 28 -10.17 -22.85 5.16
N SER A 29 -8.85 -22.89 5.37
CA SER A 29 -8.25 -22.69 6.69
C SER A 29 -7.59 -21.32 6.83
N TYR A 30 -7.78 -20.67 7.99
CA TYR A 30 -7.16 -19.38 8.27
C TYR A 30 -5.62 -19.42 8.26
N SER A 31 -5.04 -20.49 8.79
CA SER A 31 -3.59 -20.67 8.80
C SER A 31 -3.01 -20.75 7.39
N SER A 32 -3.67 -21.49 6.50
CA SER A 32 -3.25 -21.59 5.10
C SER A 32 -3.41 -20.25 4.37
N LEU A 33 -4.51 -19.52 4.64
CA LEU A 33 -4.73 -18.19 4.07
C LEU A 33 -3.63 -17.20 4.50
N ARG A 34 -3.28 -17.20 5.77
CA ARG A 34 -2.21 -16.37 6.28
C ARG A 34 -0.85 -16.71 5.65
N ASN A 35 -0.54 -18.00 5.57
CA ASN A 35 0.74 -18.47 5.02
C ASN A 35 0.91 -18.06 3.55
N ILE A 36 -0.12 -18.25 2.71
CA ILE A 36 -0.01 -17.85 1.29
C ILE A 36 0.17 -16.33 1.14
N LEU A 37 -0.43 -15.53 2.02
CA LEU A 37 -0.21 -14.08 2.00
C LEU A 37 1.20 -13.71 2.42
N GLU A 38 1.74 -14.33 3.46
CA GLU A 38 3.12 -14.12 3.91
C GLU A 38 4.12 -14.49 2.82
N GLU A 39 3.93 -15.64 2.16
CA GLU A 39 4.75 -16.09 1.03
C GLU A 39 4.64 -15.16 -0.17
N GLY A 40 3.43 -14.69 -0.50
CA GLY A 40 3.21 -13.71 -1.56
C GLY A 40 3.89 -12.37 -1.28
N ILE A 41 3.77 -11.84 -0.05
CA ILE A 41 4.51 -10.63 0.37
C ILE A 41 6.01 -10.84 0.18
N GLU A 42 6.55 -11.95 0.68
CA GLU A 42 7.97 -12.26 0.57
C GLU A 42 8.44 -12.34 -0.89
N THR A 43 7.68 -13.02 -1.73
CA THR A 43 7.94 -13.16 -3.17
C THR A 43 8.01 -11.80 -3.87
N VAL A 44 7.02 -10.94 -3.64
CA VAL A 44 6.95 -9.61 -4.23
C VAL A 44 8.10 -8.72 -3.73
N LEU A 45 8.40 -8.73 -2.43
CA LEU A 45 9.49 -7.95 -1.85
C LEU A 45 10.87 -8.43 -2.35
N ASN A 46 11.04 -9.74 -2.58
CA ASN A 46 12.25 -10.31 -3.17
C ASN A 46 12.42 -9.88 -4.63
N LYS A 47 11.34 -9.94 -5.42
CA LYS A 47 11.33 -9.53 -6.83
C LYS A 47 11.70 -8.04 -7.02
N ASN A 48 11.42 -7.22 -6.02
CA ASN A 48 11.68 -5.78 -6.03
C ASN A 48 12.95 -5.39 -5.23
N ASP A 49 13.85 -6.32 -4.94
CA ASP A 49 15.15 -6.08 -4.28
C ASP A 49 15.07 -5.31 -2.96
N VAL A 50 13.97 -5.48 -2.20
CA VAL A 50 13.81 -4.83 -0.90
C VAL A 50 14.85 -5.36 0.08
N LYS A 51 15.50 -4.47 0.84
CA LYS A 51 16.52 -4.84 1.85
C LYS A 51 15.97 -5.84 2.87
N VAL A 52 16.81 -6.79 3.29
CA VAL A 52 16.44 -7.90 4.20
C VAL A 52 15.78 -7.40 5.49
N ASP A 53 16.35 -6.36 6.12
CA ASP A 53 15.79 -5.81 7.36
C ASP A 53 14.37 -5.26 7.17
N ASN A 54 14.14 -4.55 6.06
CA ASN A 54 12.82 -4.02 5.73
C ASN A 54 11.82 -5.15 5.42
N LYS A 55 12.23 -6.18 4.67
CA LYS A 55 11.40 -7.36 4.42
C LYS A 55 10.97 -8.03 5.72
N THR A 56 11.93 -8.30 6.57
CA THR A 56 11.71 -8.94 7.88
C THR A 56 10.75 -8.10 8.73
N TYR A 57 10.93 -6.79 8.76
CA TYR A 57 10.03 -5.88 9.47
C TYR A 57 8.59 -5.94 8.92
N ILE A 58 8.42 -5.82 7.61
CA ILE A 58 7.10 -5.83 6.96
C ILE A 58 6.37 -7.15 7.24
N ILE A 59 7.05 -8.29 7.01
CA ILE A 59 6.46 -9.61 7.20
C ILE A 59 6.09 -9.86 8.66
N ASN A 60 6.98 -9.53 9.61
CA ASN A 60 6.70 -9.73 11.04
C ASN A 60 5.55 -8.85 11.52
N THR A 61 5.50 -7.58 11.09
CA THR A 61 4.41 -6.68 11.44
C THR A 61 3.08 -7.19 10.87
N PHE A 62 3.06 -7.67 9.63
CA PHE A 62 1.87 -8.29 9.03
C PHE A 62 1.42 -9.53 9.82
N LYS A 63 2.36 -10.40 10.22
CA LYS A 63 2.09 -11.58 11.05
C LYS A 63 1.43 -11.22 12.39
N GLU A 64 1.96 -10.22 13.07
CA GLU A 64 1.43 -9.75 14.35
C GLU A 64 -0.03 -9.28 14.19
N ILE A 65 -0.31 -8.48 13.18
CA ILE A 65 -1.66 -8.01 12.88
C ILE A 65 -2.61 -9.17 12.59
N CYS A 66 -2.16 -10.15 11.81
CA CYS A 66 -2.94 -11.34 11.49
C CYS A 66 -3.26 -12.23 12.70
N ASN A 67 -2.61 -12.06 13.85
CA ASN A 67 -3.00 -12.76 15.08
C ASN A 67 -4.31 -12.25 15.69
N ASN A 68 -4.83 -11.10 15.24
CA ASN A 68 -6.06 -10.53 15.73
C ASN A 68 -7.26 -11.49 15.52
N PRO A 69 -7.99 -11.87 16.58
CA PRO A 69 -9.12 -12.80 16.46
C PRO A 69 -10.20 -12.36 15.48
N LYS A 70 -10.40 -11.05 15.30
CA LYS A 70 -11.41 -10.50 14.37
C LYS A 70 -11.13 -10.82 12.91
N LEU A 71 -9.89 -11.09 12.55
CA LEU A 71 -9.48 -11.41 11.17
C LEU A 71 -9.68 -12.88 10.82
N LYS A 72 -9.91 -13.75 11.82
CA LYS A 72 -9.84 -15.23 11.65
C LYS A 72 -11.04 -15.86 10.96
N SER A 73 -12.13 -15.13 10.78
CA SER A 73 -13.29 -15.69 10.08
C SER A 73 -12.95 -15.99 8.61
N MET A 74 -13.34 -17.17 8.17
CA MET A 74 -13.24 -17.60 6.77
C MET A 74 -14.55 -17.38 5.98
N ASP A 75 -15.58 -16.90 6.65
CA ASP A 75 -16.85 -16.53 6.03
C ASP A 75 -16.73 -15.18 5.34
N LEU A 76 -16.95 -15.16 4.03
CA LEU A 76 -16.92 -13.95 3.21
C LEU A 76 -18.07 -12.97 3.50
N ALA A 77 -19.12 -13.42 4.19
CA ALA A 77 -20.23 -12.57 4.61
C ALA A 77 -19.89 -11.75 5.87
N ILE A 78 -18.80 -12.07 6.56
CA ILE A 78 -18.37 -11.36 7.78
C ILE A 78 -17.39 -10.26 7.40
N ASP A 79 -17.88 -9.02 7.43
CA ASP A 79 -17.09 -7.83 7.18
C ASP A 79 -15.91 -7.72 8.15
N GLY A 80 -14.75 -7.34 7.61
CA GLY A 80 -13.55 -7.12 8.40
C GLY A 80 -12.73 -8.36 8.72
N SER A 81 -13.10 -9.54 8.19
CA SER A 81 -12.23 -10.71 8.21
C SER A 81 -11.08 -10.59 7.18
N LEU A 82 -10.00 -11.34 7.37
CA LEU A 82 -8.86 -11.32 6.43
C LEU A 82 -9.28 -11.72 5.02
N LYS A 83 -10.13 -12.75 4.90
CA LYS A 83 -10.64 -13.22 3.61
C LYS A 83 -11.57 -12.22 2.95
N TRP A 84 -12.37 -11.51 3.74
CA TRP A 84 -13.22 -10.41 3.26
C TRP A 84 -12.38 -9.24 2.73
N TYR A 85 -11.35 -8.80 3.48
CA TYR A 85 -10.44 -7.75 3.01
C TYR A 85 -9.76 -8.12 1.70
N LEU A 86 -9.27 -9.34 1.56
CA LEU A 86 -8.67 -9.84 0.33
C LEU A 86 -9.61 -9.67 -0.86
N LYS A 87 -10.84 -10.18 -0.73
CA LYS A 87 -11.85 -10.08 -1.79
C LYS A 87 -12.18 -8.64 -2.15
N GLU A 88 -12.40 -7.79 -1.15
CA GLU A 88 -12.75 -6.38 -1.38
C GLU A 88 -11.62 -5.62 -2.07
N LEU A 89 -10.38 -5.84 -1.65
CA LEU A 89 -9.21 -5.18 -2.24
C LEU A 89 -8.91 -5.68 -3.65
N GLU A 90 -9.02 -6.99 -3.88
CA GLU A 90 -8.85 -7.57 -5.23
C GLU A 90 -9.87 -7.02 -6.21
N LEU A 91 -11.15 -6.99 -5.83
CA LEU A 91 -12.24 -6.61 -6.74
C LEU A 91 -12.36 -5.10 -6.95
N LYS A 92 -12.09 -4.30 -5.92
CA LYS A 92 -12.37 -2.86 -5.95
C LYS A 92 -11.12 -2.00 -6.09
N ILE A 93 -10.02 -2.38 -5.45
CA ILE A 93 -8.82 -1.53 -5.38
C ILE A 93 -7.77 -1.94 -6.42
N LYS A 94 -7.50 -3.24 -6.57
CA LYS A 94 -6.50 -3.71 -7.54
C LYS A 94 -6.76 -3.25 -8.97
N PRO A 95 -8.01 -3.25 -9.51
CA PRO A 95 -8.28 -2.72 -10.84
C PRO A 95 -7.99 -1.22 -10.98
N MET A 96 -8.17 -0.44 -9.89
CA MET A 96 -7.83 0.98 -9.88
C MET A 96 -6.31 1.20 -9.88
N MET A 97 -5.54 0.36 -9.17
CA MET A 97 -4.08 0.42 -9.16
C MET A 97 -3.46 0.05 -10.50
N ASN A 98 -4.09 -0.84 -11.25
CA ASN A 98 -3.65 -1.24 -12.59
C ASN A 98 -3.94 -0.17 -13.67
N ASN A 99 -4.73 0.85 -13.34
CA ASN A 99 -4.94 1.97 -14.24
C ASN A 99 -3.73 2.94 -14.11
N ALA A 100 -3.04 3.21 -15.22
CA ALA A 100 -1.77 3.97 -15.24
C ALA A 100 -1.84 5.33 -14.52
N ASP A 101 -3.03 5.95 -14.47
CA ASP A 101 -3.22 7.24 -13.80
C ASP A 101 -3.31 7.14 -12.27
N TYR A 102 -3.59 5.96 -11.71
CA TYR A 102 -3.76 5.74 -10.26
C TYR A 102 -2.69 4.83 -9.65
N SER A 103 -1.90 4.13 -10.45
CA SER A 103 -1.00 3.07 -10.00
C SER A 103 0.05 3.51 -8.97
N LEU A 104 0.45 4.77 -8.98
CA LEU A 104 1.54 5.26 -8.13
C LEU A 104 1.05 5.88 -6.81
N ASP A 105 -0.21 6.33 -6.70
CA ASP A 105 -0.72 7.04 -5.52
C ASP A 105 -1.88 6.35 -4.80
N ALA A 106 -2.27 5.14 -5.21
CA ALA A 106 -3.39 4.43 -4.61
C ALA A 106 -3.22 4.23 -3.09
N LEU A 107 -2.00 3.95 -2.63
CA LEU A 107 -1.69 3.82 -1.20
C LEU A 107 -1.75 5.16 -0.46
N GLY A 108 -1.30 6.25 -1.08
CA GLY A 108 -1.37 7.59 -0.50
C GLY A 108 -2.82 8.07 -0.37
N VAL A 109 -3.61 7.93 -1.43
CA VAL A 109 -5.05 8.23 -1.42
C VAL A 109 -5.78 7.37 -0.40
N PHE A 110 -5.50 6.07 -0.37
CA PHE A 110 -6.09 5.16 0.60
C PHE A 110 -5.73 5.56 2.04
N TYR A 111 -4.47 5.85 2.32
CA TYR A 111 -4.01 6.27 3.64
C TYR A 111 -4.63 7.61 4.06
N HIS A 112 -4.75 8.54 3.12
CA HIS A 112 -5.40 9.83 3.34
C HIS A 112 -6.88 9.67 3.72
N GLU A 113 -7.63 8.87 2.97
CA GLU A 113 -9.04 8.57 3.26
C GLU A 113 -9.18 7.78 4.57
N PHE A 114 -8.28 6.82 4.82
CA PHE A 114 -8.31 6.05 6.05
C PHE A 114 -8.14 6.94 7.30
N ILE A 115 -7.19 7.87 7.32
CA ILE A 115 -7.01 8.79 8.44
C ILE A 115 -8.25 9.67 8.64
N LYS A 116 -8.85 10.13 7.55
CA LYS A 116 -10.08 10.92 7.58
C LYS A 116 -11.26 10.18 8.22
N TYR A 117 -11.37 8.86 7.98
CA TYR A 117 -12.45 8.02 8.52
C TYR A 117 -12.13 7.32 9.85
N SER A 118 -10.88 7.27 10.28
CA SER A 118 -10.47 6.58 11.52
C SER A 118 -10.76 7.36 12.81
N GLY A 119 -11.67 8.31 12.76
CA GLY A 119 -12.24 8.82 14.00
C GLY A 119 -11.76 10.20 14.42
N GLY A 120 -11.91 11.10 13.55
CA GLY A 120 -11.76 12.51 13.90
C GLY A 120 -10.62 13.16 13.15
N ASP A 121 -10.87 14.28 12.68
CA ASP A 121 -10.10 15.39 12.10
C ASP A 121 -8.54 15.36 12.27
N GLY A 122 -7.92 14.19 12.40
CA GLY A 122 -6.49 14.06 12.72
C GLY A 122 -6.12 14.50 14.15
N LYS A 123 -7.07 15.05 14.89
CA LYS A 123 -6.83 15.65 16.22
C LYS A 123 -6.44 14.65 17.30
N GLY A 124 -6.84 13.37 17.16
CA GLY A 124 -6.49 12.32 18.11
C GLY A 124 -5.06 11.82 18.01
N LEU A 125 -4.41 11.95 16.84
CA LEU A 125 -3.06 11.44 16.58
C LEU A 125 -2.04 12.55 16.28
N GLY A 126 -2.47 13.81 16.18
CA GLY A 126 -1.58 14.93 15.81
C GLY A 126 -0.97 14.81 14.40
N ILE A 127 -1.50 13.91 13.56
CA ILE A 127 -1.01 13.67 12.21
C ILE A 127 -1.84 14.53 11.24
N VAL A 128 -1.19 15.49 10.61
CA VAL A 128 -1.76 16.28 9.51
C VAL A 128 -1.07 15.84 8.23
N LEU A 129 -1.84 15.25 7.32
CA LEU A 129 -1.32 14.92 5.99
C LEU A 129 -1.27 16.16 5.12
N THR A 130 -0.17 16.32 4.40
CA THR A 130 -0.01 17.41 3.44
C THR A 130 -0.92 17.18 2.24
N PRO A 131 -1.82 18.13 1.89
CA PRO A 131 -2.71 17.97 0.74
C PRO A 131 -1.93 17.82 -0.57
N GLN A 132 -2.44 16.96 -1.49
CA GLN A 132 -1.77 16.64 -2.76
C GLN A 132 -1.44 17.89 -3.59
N HIS A 133 -2.36 18.83 -3.71
CA HIS A 133 -2.13 20.08 -4.47
C HIS A 133 -0.95 20.90 -3.95
N LEU A 134 -0.63 20.78 -2.65
CA LEU A 134 0.53 21.47 -2.07
C LEU A 134 1.82 20.73 -2.39
N THR A 135 1.83 19.40 -2.32
CA THR A 135 3.00 18.61 -2.71
C THR A 135 3.30 18.75 -4.20
N ASP A 136 2.28 18.78 -5.05
CA ASP A 136 2.42 19.05 -6.48
C ASP A 136 3.03 20.42 -6.74
N PHE A 137 2.46 21.46 -6.13
CA PHE A 137 2.95 22.83 -6.27
C PHE A 137 4.41 22.98 -5.81
N MET A 138 4.78 22.40 -4.67
CA MET A 138 6.16 22.47 -4.17
C MET A 138 7.14 21.69 -5.05
N CYS A 139 6.74 20.53 -5.58
CA CYS A 139 7.54 19.81 -6.54
C CYS A 139 7.68 20.56 -7.87
N ASP A 140 6.67 21.33 -8.29
CA ASP A 140 6.77 22.22 -9.45
C ASP A 140 7.77 23.33 -9.21
N LEU A 141 7.66 24.03 -8.08
CA LEU A 141 8.61 25.07 -7.70
C LEU A 141 10.06 24.57 -7.59
N ALA A 142 10.24 23.35 -7.08
CA ALA A 142 11.56 22.73 -6.98
C ALA A 142 12.10 22.26 -8.34
N ASN A 143 11.31 22.37 -9.40
CA ASN A 143 11.67 21.93 -10.75
C ASN A 143 12.23 20.52 -10.81
N ILE A 144 11.51 19.58 -10.19
CA ILE A 144 11.89 18.16 -10.14
C ILE A 144 11.89 17.58 -11.56
N THR A 145 13.00 16.94 -11.93
CA THR A 145 13.23 16.30 -13.23
C THR A 145 13.57 14.81 -13.04
N SER A 146 13.55 14.03 -14.11
CA SER A 146 13.92 12.59 -14.11
C SER A 146 15.32 12.31 -13.57
N LYS A 147 16.20 13.32 -13.52
CA LYS A 147 17.58 13.21 -13.02
C LYS A 147 17.77 13.77 -11.61
N SER A 148 16.70 14.28 -10.99
CA SER A 148 16.77 14.85 -9.66
C SER A 148 17.08 13.80 -8.60
N LYS A 149 17.81 14.18 -7.56
CA LYS A 149 17.99 13.40 -6.34
C LYS A 149 17.23 14.09 -5.23
N VAL A 150 16.21 13.43 -4.72
CA VAL A 150 15.31 13.99 -3.73
C VAL A 150 15.54 13.32 -2.39
N ILE A 151 15.60 14.11 -1.33
CA ILE A 151 15.64 13.64 0.06
C ILE A 151 14.63 14.43 0.88
N ASP A 152 13.90 13.73 1.73
CA ASP A 152 13.03 14.32 2.74
C ASP A 152 13.36 13.67 4.09
N ILE A 153 14.00 14.42 4.98
CA ILE A 153 14.43 13.95 6.31
C ILE A 153 13.29 13.90 7.32
N CYS A 154 12.13 14.46 6.98
CA CYS A 154 10.92 14.49 7.81
C CYS A 154 9.72 13.96 7.03
N CYS A 155 9.89 12.94 6.21
CA CYS A 155 8.98 12.52 5.15
C CYS A 155 7.55 12.16 5.60
N GLY A 156 7.31 11.90 6.87
CA GLY A 156 5.99 11.49 7.34
C GLY A 156 5.44 10.29 6.55
N SER A 157 4.29 10.49 5.88
CA SER A 157 3.68 9.52 4.95
C SER A 157 4.38 9.45 3.57
N ALA A 158 5.48 10.14 3.40
CA ALA A 158 6.23 10.26 2.15
C ALA A 158 5.50 10.96 0.99
N SER A 159 4.47 11.75 1.26
CA SER A 159 3.66 12.40 0.20
C SER A 159 4.50 13.23 -0.77
N PHE A 160 5.50 13.98 -0.28
CA PHE A 160 6.42 14.73 -1.15
C PHE A 160 7.29 13.83 -2.00
N LEU A 161 7.80 12.72 -1.43
CA LEU A 161 8.65 11.77 -2.16
C LEU A 161 7.86 11.03 -3.24
N VAL A 162 6.62 10.65 -2.95
CA VAL A 162 5.70 10.04 -3.92
C VAL A 162 5.41 11.00 -5.06
N THR A 163 5.06 12.25 -4.76
CA THR A 163 4.82 13.27 -5.79
C THR A 163 6.07 13.53 -6.65
N ALA A 164 7.24 13.65 -6.03
CA ALA A 164 8.50 13.83 -6.75
C ALA A 164 8.78 12.64 -7.68
N MET A 165 8.59 11.42 -7.19
CA MET A 165 8.74 10.19 -7.99
C MET A 165 7.79 10.18 -9.19
N HIS A 166 6.53 10.56 -9.01
CA HIS A 166 5.56 10.70 -10.10
C HIS A 166 6.04 11.63 -11.21
N LYS A 167 6.55 12.82 -10.84
CA LYS A 167 7.07 13.78 -11.81
C LYS A 167 8.28 13.23 -12.56
N MET A 168 9.19 12.58 -11.83
CA MET A 168 10.37 11.96 -12.43
C MET A 168 9.98 10.89 -13.46
N PHE A 169 8.99 10.06 -13.17
CA PHE A 169 8.50 9.04 -14.10
C PHE A 169 7.81 9.66 -15.32
N LYS A 170 6.90 10.61 -15.13
CA LYS A 170 6.22 11.28 -16.25
C LYS A 170 7.20 11.92 -17.22
N GLU A 171 8.26 12.54 -16.70
CA GLU A 171 9.29 13.16 -17.54
C GLU A 171 10.17 12.11 -18.27
N SER A 172 10.44 10.95 -17.65
CA SER A 172 11.21 9.90 -18.34
C SER A 172 10.41 9.27 -19.48
N ILE A 173 9.13 8.96 -19.29
CA ILE A 173 8.26 8.40 -20.34
C ILE A 173 8.15 9.36 -21.52
N SER A 174 7.93 10.65 -21.28
CA SER A 174 7.81 11.65 -22.35
C SER A 174 9.11 11.87 -23.17
N LYS A 175 10.26 11.43 -22.66
CA LYS A 175 11.55 11.49 -23.38
C LYS A 175 11.85 10.24 -24.19
N ASP A 176 11.23 9.11 -23.83
CA ASP A 176 11.41 7.85 -24.61
C ASP A 176 10.41 7.76 -25.79
N GLU A 177 9.42 8.65 -25.86
CA GLU A 177 8.47 8.76 -26.98
C GLU A 177 8.89 9.78 -28.05
N LEU A 178 10.02 10.46 -27.92
CA LEU A 178 10.60 11.42 -28.87
C LEU A 178 11.85 10.88 -29.55
#